data_4aa79ee02083c65748e7d1f32436ec5d
#
_entry.id   4aa79ee02083c65748e7d1f32436ec5d
#
_cell.length_a   1.000
_cell.length_b   1.000
_cell.length_c   1.000
_cell.angle_alpha   90.00
_cell.angle_beta   90.00
_cell.angle_gamma   90.00
#
_symmetry.space_group_name_H-M   'P 1'
#
loop_
_entity.id
_entity.type
_entity.pdbx_description
1 polymer ?
#
loop_
_entity_poly.entity_id
_entity_poly.type
_entity_poly.pdbx_seq_one_letter_code
_entity_poly.pdbx_strand_id
1 'polypeptide(L)'
;MIQEAFKAYLEEAIGRENALVAFSAFLQPASVAVRRNPFKSCHSFDDKAEAVAWCRWGHMLSERPLFTLDPHFHAGAYYVQDSSSMFVGEIFRQCLEKVDLPQNRPVRVLDLCAAPGGKTTDLAASLREKFDDNFILVANEVMKQRAGVLASNVALWGDPNVVVTSDDPSAFAALEGFFDIIVADVPCSGEGMFRKDESAQEQWSENNVALCEGRQRRIMADVWPSLISGGVLVYSTCTFNRFENDGNVKWMADELGAETLYEGGDAMFEGVIKTSLGFSLVPGFVKGEGQYCSAIKKVSDSDRTVKPSRQKVKPVSLPAYLKDYFNVDVTLKQRGETVIAVPSNINEDVELLSSHLHVLASGCAVGAIKGKDLVPDADMALSIALKSDAYPSVEVDKQTALAFLHRDAIVLNNAPKGFVLIHYEGVPLGFVKNLGNRCNNLHPQGRRIRMDIKE
;
A
#
# COMPACT_ATOMS: atom_id res chain seq x y z
N MET A 1 -24.25 12.84 17.12
CA MET A 1 -25.56 12.79 16.39
C MET A 1 -25.29 13.19 14.95
N ILE A 2 -25.72 12.40 13.98
CA ILE A 2 -25.52 12.67 12.53
C ILE A 2 -26.21 14.00 12.18
N GLN A 3 -25.46 14.90 11.52
CA GLN A 3 -25.96 16.24 11.16
C GLN A 3 -27.04 16.17 10.07
N GLU A 4 -28.06 17.04 10.11
CA GLU A 4 -29.14 17.06 9.11
C GLU A 4 -28.62 17.39 7.70
N ALA A 5 -27.60 18.25 7.58
CA ALA A 5 -26.97 18.56 6.30
C ALA A 5 -26.30 17.32 5.67
N PHE A 6 -25.64 16.48 6.47
CA PHE A 6 -25.08 15.22 5.98
C PHE A 6 -26.17 14.26 5.48
N LYS A 7 -27.33 14.22 6.16
CA LYS A 7 -28.45 13.38 5.70
C LYS A 7 -28.92 13.80 4.32
N ALA A 8 -29.07 15.11 4.09
CA ALA A 8 -29.47 15.64 2.79
C ALA A 8 -28.45 15.30 1.70
N TYR A 9 -27.15 15.41 1.99
CA TYR A 9 -26.08 15.06 1.05
C TYR A 9 -26.09 13.57 0.69
N LEU A 10 -26.29 12.69 1.68
CA LEU A 10 -26.37 11.25 1.44
C LEU A 10 -27.64 10.89 0.64
N GLU A 11 -28.81 11.49 0.97
CA GLU A 11 -30.06 11.29 0.21
C GLU A 11 -29.90 11.75 -1.25
N GLU A 12 -29.20 12.85 -1.49
CA GLU A 12 -28.90 13.34 -2.84
C GLU A 12 -27.97 12.40 -3.62
N ALA A 13 -26.99 11.79 -2.92
CA ALA A 13 -25.99 10.93 -3.54
C ALA A 13 -26.52 9.54 -3.91
N ILE A 14 -27.31 8.92 -3.05
CA ILE A 14 -27.74 7.51 -3.20
C ILE A 14 -29.26 7.30 -3.23
N GLY A 15 -30.03 8.36 -3.11
CA GLY A 15 -31.49 8.30 -3.00
C GLY A 15 -32.00 8.08 -1.58
N ARG A 16 -33.20 8.57 -1.29
CA ARG A 16 -33.78 8.59 0.07
C ARG A 16 -33.96 7.19 0.68
N GLU A 17 -34.42 6.23 -0.09
CA GLU A 17 -34.63 4.87 0.41
C GLU A 17 -33.32 4.20 0.82
N ASN A 18 -32.29 4.33 -0.02
CA ASN A 18 -30.95 3.82 0.27
C ASN A 18 -30.31 4.53 1.46
N ALA A 19 -30.50 5.85 1.60
CA ALA A 19 -29.99 6.61 2.73
C ALA A 19 -30.55 6.13 4.07
N LEU A 20 -31.84 5.72 4.14
CA LEU A 20 -32.43 5.15 5.36
C LEU A 20 -31.76 3.83 5.77
N VAL A 21 -31.41 2.99 4.80
CA VAL A 21 -30.66 1.74 5.07
C VAL A 21 -29.26 2.08 5.63
N ALA A 22 -28.57 3.02 4.99
CA ALA A 22 -27.25 3.46 5.43
C ALA A 22 -27.26 4.07 6.84
N PHE A 23 -28.24 4.92 7.18
CA PHE A 23 -28.37 5.49 8.52
C PHE A 23 -28.54 4.41 9.60
N SER A 24 -29.32 3.39 9.31
CA SER A 24 -29.47 2.25 10.23
C SER A 24 -28.14 1.50 10.42
N ALA A 25 -27.35 1.36 9.36
CA ALA A 25 -26.04 0.69 9.39
C ALA A 25 -24.98 1.51 10.11
N PHE A 26 -25.03 2.85 10.08
CA PHE A 26 -24.08 3.70 10.84
C PHE A 26 -24.20 3.52 12.37
N LEU A 27 -25.30 2.97 12.87
CA LEU A 27 -25.48 2.66 14.28
C LEU A 27 -24.90 1.28 14.68
N GLN A 28 -24.46 0.49 13.71
CA GLN A 28 -23.88 -0.82 13.96
C GLN A 28 -22.37 -0.75 14.15
N PRO A 29 -21.74 -1.70 14.85
CA PRO A 29 -20.29 -1.77 14.96
C PRO A 29 -19.61 -1.82 13.58
N ALA A 30 -18.41 -1.23 13.50
CA ALA A 30 -17.59 -1.31 12.30
C ALA A 30 -17.17 -2.76 12.01
N SER A 31 -17.17 -3.12 10.72
CA SER A 31 -16.71 -4.42 10.27
C SER A 31 -15.18 -4.55 10.34
N VAL A 32 -14.69 -5.78 10.37
CA VAL A 32 -13.26 -6.08 10.36
C VAL A 32 -12.94 -7.00 9.19
N ALA A 33 -11.93 -6.63 8.41
CA ALA A 33 -11.43 -7.46 7.33
C ALA A 33 -9.91 -7.44 7.28
N VAL A 34 -9.35 -8.45 6.64
CA VAL A 34 -7.92 -8.60 6.38
C VAL A 34 -7.71 -8.95 4.91
N ARG A 35 -6.53 -8.58 4.40
CA ARG A 35 -6.10 -8.98 3.06
C ARG A 35 -4.78 -9.73 3.16
N ARG A 36 -4.77 -10.99 2.73
CA ARG A 36 -3.58 -11.86 2.76
C ARG A 36 -2.52 -11.35 1.77
N ASN A 37 -1.26 -11.54 2.13
CA ASN A 37 -0.15 -11.38 1.20
C ASN A 37 -0.01 -12.69 0.38
N PRO A 38 -0.24 -12.69 -0.93
CA PRO A 38 -0.22 -13.92 -1.72
C PRO A 38 1.17 -14.55 -1.86
N PHE A 39 2.22 -13.81 -1.49
CA PHE A 39 3.61 -14.25 -1.58
C PHE A 39 4.21 -14.68 -0.24
N LYS A 40 3.39 -14.71 0.83
CA LYS A 40 3.78 -15.19 2.17
C LYS A 40 2.72 -16.14 2.71
N SER A 41 3.13 -17.26 3.29
CA SER A 41 2.20 -18.17 3.94
C SER A 41 1.47 -17.48 5.09
N CYS A 42 0.17 -17.78 5.27
CA CYS A 42 -0.61 -17.25 6.37
C CYS A 42 -1.66 -18.28 6.78
N HIS A 43 -1.58 -18.75 8.01
CA HIS A 43 -2.49 -19.75 8.60
C HIS A 43 -3.37 -19.14 9.69
N SER A 44 -3.26 -17.82 9.97
CA SER A 44 -3.98 -17.14 11.06
C SER A 44 -5.50 -17.06 10.86
N PHE A 45 -5.98 -17.21 9.62
CA PHE A 45 -7.40 -17.09 9.29
C PHE A 45 -7.81 -18.33 8.51
N ASP A 46 -8.53 -19.23 9.20
CA ASP A 46 -9.06 -20.46 8.62
C ASP A 46 -10.06 -20.21 7.50
N ASP A 47 -10.36 -21.27 6.74
CA ASP A 47 -11.32 -21.32 5.63
C ASP A 47 -12.77 -20.92 6.00
N LYS A 48 -13.02 -20.56 7.27
CA LYS A 48 -14.30 -20.06 7.78
C LYS A 48 -14.53 -18.57 7.62
N ALA A 49 -13.49 -17.79 7.25
CA ALA A 49 -13.64 -16.38 6.99
C ALA A 49 -14.38 -16.16 5.66
N GLU A 50 -15.38 -15.28 5.67
CA GLU A 50 -16.14 -14.94 4.47
C GLU A 50 -15.27 -14.19 3.48
N ALA A 51 -15.24 -14.60 2.22
CA ALA A 51 -14.48 -13.93 1.18
C ALA A 51 -15.06 -12.55 0.85
N VAL A 52 -14.19 -11.58 0.56
CA VAL A 52 -14.57 -10.27 0.00
C VAL A 52 -14.77 -10.44 -1.51
N ALA A 53 -15.97 -10.19 -2.02
CA ALA A 53 -16.34 -10.51 -3.41
C ALA A 53 -15.44 -9.86 -4.48
N TRP A 54 -14.93 -8.67 -4.22
CA TRP A 54 -14.05 -7.90 -5.12
C TRP A 54 -12.56 -8.00 -4.80
N CYS A 55 -12.18 -8.85 -3.82
CA CYS A 55 -10.77 -9.05 -3.48
C CYS A 55 -10.52 -10.50 -3.12
N ARG A 56 -9.92 -11.29 -4.03
CA ARG A 56 -9.65 -12.71 -3.84
C ARG A 56 -8.75 -13.05 -2.63
N TRP A 57 -7.99 -12.06 -2.15
CA TRP A 57 -7.15 -12.18 -0.96
C TRP A 57 -7.81 -11.59 0.29
N GLY A 58 -8.99 -10.98 0.12
CA GLY A 58 -9.75 -10.32 1.16
C GLY A 58 -10.65 -11.29 1.94
N HIS A 59 -10.65 -11.15 3.27
CA HIS A 59 -11.45 -11.97 4.16
C HIS A 59 -12.11 -11.10 5.24
N MET A 60 -13.42 -11.26 5.41
CA MET A 60 -14.18 -10.69 6.51
C MET A 60 -13.96 -11.52 7.76
N LEU A 61 -13.73 -10.90 8.89
CA LEU A 61 -13.62 -11.57 10.19
C LEU A 61 -14.90 -11.37 10.99
N SER A 62 -15.32 -12.42 11.70
CA SER A 62 -16.49 -12.39 12.58
C SER A 62 -16.30 -11.48 13.80
N GLU A 63 -15.06 -11.37 14.27
CA GLU A 63 -14.65 -10.52 15.39
C GLU A 63 -13.26 -9.92 15.15
N ARG A 64 -12.92 -8.89 15.91
CA ARG A 64 -11.60 -8.25 15.83
C ARG A 64 -10.61 -8.95 16.76
N PRO A 65 -9.65 -9.74 16.22
CA PRO A 65 -8.63 -10.36 17.04
C PRO A 65 -7.60 -9.33 17.52
N LEU A 66 -6.78 -9.73 18.48
CA LEU A 66 -5.64 -8.93 18.94
C LEU A 66 -4.45 -9.13 17.97
N PHE A 67 -4.49 -8.45 16.83
CA PHE A 67 -3.50 -8.57 15.75
C PHE A 67 -2.05 -8.42 16.23
N THR A 68 -1.80 -7.61 17.27
CA THR A 68 -0.46 -7.39 17.83
C THR A 68 0.17 -8.67 18.38
N LEU A 69 -0.62 -9.66 18.82
CA LEU A 69 -0.15 -10.95 19.33
C LEU A 69 -0.21 -12.06 18.25
N ASP A 70 -0.27 -11.69 16.98
CA ASP A 70 -0.15 -12.62 15.86
C ASP A 70 1.20 -12.40 15.16
N PRO A 71 2.13 -13.37 15.19
CA PRO A 71 3.42 -13.26 14.50
C PRO A 71 3.28 -13.03 12.98
N HIS A 72 2.24 -13.56 12.32
CA HIS A 72 2.00 -13.37 10.89
C HIS A 72 1.74 -11.90 10.53
N PHE A 73 1.12 -11.12 11.45
CA PHE A 73 0.94 -9.68 11.27
C PHE A 73 2.29 -8.97 11.17
N HIS A 74 3.23 -9.31 12.04
CA HIS A 74 4.59 -8.73 12.06
C HIS A 74 5.47 -9.23 10.91
N ALA A 75 5.16 -10.40 10.36
CA ALA A 75 5.78 -10.93 9.15
C ALA A 75 5.27 -10.27 7.85
N GLY A 76 4.21 -9.46 7.92
CA GLY A 76 3.54 -8.90 6.74
C GLY A 76 2.87 -9.96 5.87
N ALA A 77 2.41 -11.07 6.47
CA ALA A 77 1.68 -12.13 5.80
C ALA A 77 0.23 -11.74 5.48
N TYR A 78 -0.26 -10.68 6.11
CA TYR A 78 -1.53 -10.04 5.80
C TYR A 78 -1.53 -8.57 6.21
N TYR A 79 -2.49 -7.81 5.68
CA TYR A 79 -2.77 -6.41 6.02
C TYR A 79 -4.19 -6.29 6.59
N VAL A 80 -4.37 -5.57 7.71
CA VAL A 80 -5.70 -5.25 8.24
C VAL A 80 -6.27 -4.10 7.41
N GLN A 81 -7.28 -4.39 6.59
CA GLN A 81 -7.82 -3.44 5.63
C GLN A 81 -9.35 -3.53 5.59
N ASP A 82 -10.02 -2.40 5.50
CA ASP A 82 -11.46 -2.34 5.27
C ASP A 82 -11.83 -2.97 3.91
N SER A 83 -12.89 -3.77 3.89
CA SER A 83 -13.31 -4.47 2.67
C SER A 83 -13.71 -3.51 1.54
N SER A 84 -14.39 -2.40 1.86
CA SER A 84 -14.75 -1.40 0.85
C SER A 84 -13.50 -0.76 0.25
N SER A 85 -12.46 -0.51 1.06
CA SER A 85 -11.18 0.03 0.58
C SER A 85 -10.45 -0.93 -0.37
N MET A 86 -10.68 -2.25 -0.29
CA MET A 86 -10.13 -3.24 -1.23
C MET A 86 -10.75 -3.12 -2.65
N PHE A 87 -11.90 -2.46 -2.79
CA PHE A 87 -12.55 -2.26 -4.09
C PHE A 87 -11.70 -1.39 -5.05
N VAL A 88 -10.89 -0.49 -4.51
CA VAL A 88 -9.93 0.30 -5.31
C VAL A 88 -8.95 -0.61 -6.06
N GLY A 89 -8.51 -1.71 -5.41
CA GLY A 89 -7.68 -2.73 -6.04
C GLY A 89 -8.39 -3.47 -7.17
N GLU A 90 -9.72 -3.68 -7.07
CA GLU A 90 -10.50 -4.27 -8.17
C GLU A 90 -10.58 -3.33 -9.38
N ILE A 91 -10.91 -2.06 -9.16
CA ILE A 91 -10.92 -1.06 -10.24
C ILE A 91 -9.53 -0.96 -10.89
N PHE A 92 -8.46 -0.97 -10.09
CA PHE A 92 -7.10 -0.98 -10.61
C PHE A 92 -6.83 -2.21 -11.50
N ARG A 93 -7.19 -3.43 -11.06
CA ARG A 93 -7.03 -4.66 -11.87
C ARG A 93 -7.78 -4.57 -13.19
N GLN A 94 -9.00 -4.04 -13.21
CA GLN A 94 -9.74 -3.81 -14.44
C GLN A 94 -9.07 -2.78 -15.35
N CYS A 95 -8.45 -1.73 -14.78
CA CYS A 95 -7.70 -0.75 -15.55
C CYS A 95 -6.44 -1.35 -16.19
N LEU A 96 -5.77 -2.30 -15.54
CA LEU A 96 -4.64 -3.04 -16.13
C LEU A 96 -5.01 -3.79 -17.42
N GLU A 97 -6.28 -4.12 -17.63
CA GLU A 97 -6.77 -4.77 -18.86
C GLU A 97 -7.22 -3.76 -19.93
N LYS A 98 -7.38 -2.48 -19.57
CA LYS A 98 -7.89 -1.42 -20.45
C LYS A 98 -6.80 -0.47 -20.99
N VAL A 99 -5.59 -0.57 -20.45
CA VAL A 99 -4.45 0.28 -20.81
C VAL A 99 -3.48 -0.50 -21.70
N ASP A 100 -2.99 0.15 -22.76
CA ASP A 100 -1.89 -0.39 -23.57
C ASP A 100 -0.58 -0.27 -22.78
N LEU A 101 -0.24 -1.32 -22.04
CA LEU A 101 0.94 -1.33 -21.17
C LEU A 101 2.22 -1.64 -21.95
N PRO A 102 3.37 -1.05 -21.60
CA PRO A 102 4.62 -1.23 -22.30
C PRO A 102 5.13 -2.67 -22.19
N GLN A 103 5.72 -3.19 -23.29
CA GLN A 103 6.34 -4.51 -23.34
C GLN A 103 7.88 -4.44 -23.20
N ASN A 104 8.47 -3.25 -23.37
CA ASN A 104 9.92 -3.05 -23.48
C ASN A 104 10.54 -2.35 -22.27
N ARG A 105 9.74 -2.02 -21.27
CA ARG A 105 10.17 -1.44 -19.99
C ARG A 105 9.23 -1.88 -18.86
N PRO A 106 9.61 -1.70 -17.61
CA PRO A 106 8.72 -1.91 -16.47
C PRO A 106 7.46 -1.03 -16.55
N VAL A 107 6.32 -1.59 -16.09
CA VAL A 107 5.09 -0.84 -15.88
C VAL A 107 5.28 0.12 -14.71
N ARG A 108 4.96 1.40 -14.89
CA ARG A 108 5.18 2.47 -13.92
C ARG A 108 3.85 2.91 -13.30
N VAL A 109 3.68 2.65 -12.03
CA VAL A 109 2.44 2.97 -11.29
C VAL A 109 2.75 3.94 -10.14
N LEU A 110 1.87 4.91 -9.94
CA LEU A 110 1.90 5.82 -8.80
C LEU A 110 0.69 5.59 -7.90
N ASP A 111 0.91 5.36 -6.62
CA ASP A 111 -0.07 5.51 -5.54
C ASP A 111 0.21 6.86 -4.86
N LEU A 112 -0.60 7.88 -5.19
CA LEU A 112 -0.28 9.28 -4.91
C LEU A 112 -0.48 9.69 -3.44
N CYS A 113 -1.50 9.14 -2.77
CA CYS A 113 -1.86 9.44 -1.38
C CYS A 113 -1.86 8.15 -0.55
N ALA A 114 -0.70 7.49 -0.53
CA ALA A 114 -0.57 6.07 -0.25
C ALA A 114 -0.72 5.65 1.23
N ALA A 115 -0.40 6.55 2.18
CA ALA A 115 -0.38 6.16 3.59
C ALA A 115 -1.77 5.79 4.15
N PRO A 116 -1.84 4.73 4.95
CA PRO A 116 -0.76 4.00 5.58
C PRO A 116 -0.20 2.80 4.78
N GLY A 117 -0.65 2.54 3.51
CA GLY A 117 -0.10 1.51 2.65
C GLY A 117 -1.03 0.33 2.33
N GLY A 118 -2.29 0.36 2.77
CA GLY A 118 -3.25 -0.70 2.50
C GLY A 118 -3.53 -0.87 1.00
N LYS A 119 -3.76 0.24 0.28
CA LYS A 119 -3.93 0.23 -1.17
C LYS A 119 -2.61 -0.09 -1.88
N THR A 120 -1.50 0.55 -1.48
CA THR A 120 -0.16 0.28 -2.02
C THR A 120 0.17 -1.22 -2.04
N THR A 121 -0.06 -1.92 -0.93
CA THR A 121 0.25 -3.35 -0.82
C THR A 121 -0.70 -4.24 -1.64
N ASP A 122 -1.93 -3.79 -1.93
CA ASP A 122 -2.85 -4.46 -2.86
C ASP A 122 -2.41 -4.27 -4.31
N LEU A 123 -2.03 -3.04 -4.67
CA LEU A 123 -1.48 -2.73 -6.00
C LEU A 123 -0.19 -3.53 -6.25
N ALA A 124 0.73 -3.57 -5.27
CA ALA A 124 1.96 -4.34 -5.37
C ALA A 124 1.69 -5.82 -5.62
N ALA A 125 0.74 -6.42 -4.87
CA ALA A 125 0.35 -7.81 -5.07
C ALA A 125 -0.22 -8.06 -6.47
N SER A 126 -1.10 -7.18 -6.96
CA SER A 126 -1.71 -7.28 -8.29
C SER A 126 -0.67 -7.13 -9.41
N LEU A 127 0.28 -6.21 -9.26
CA LEU A 127 1.37 -5.99 -10.23
C LEU A 127 2.32 -7.17 -10.25
N ARG A 128 2.75 -7.66 -9.08
CA ARG A 128 3.63 -8.82 -8.94
C ARG A 128 3.05 -10.07 -9.60
N GLU A 129 1.77 -10.31 -9.40
CA GLU A 129 1.10 -11.46 -10.00
C GLU A 129 0.99 -11.37 -11.53
N LYS A 130 0.78 -10.15 -12.07
CA LYS A 130 0.60 -9.96 -13.52
C LYS A 130 1.91 -9.79 -14.29
N PHE A 131 2.92 -9.16 -13.68
CA PHE A 131 4.14 -8.73 -14.35
C PHE A 131 5.42 -9.30 -13.75
N ASP A 132 5.34 -10.18 -12.75
CA ASP A 132 6.48 -10.66 -11.98
C ASP A 132 7.32 -9.49 -11.45
N ASP A 133 8.56 -9.33 -11.90
CA ASP A 133 9.45 -8.24 -11.52
C ASP A 133 9.38 -7.01 -12.45
N ASN A 134 8.59 -7.08 -13.55
CA ASN A 134 8.60 -6.06 -14.58
C ASN A 134 7.64 -4.89 -14.30
N PHE A 135 7.73 -4.32 -13.11
CA PHE A 135 7.00 -3.12 -12.70
C PHE A 135 7.77 -2.29 -11.68
N ILE A 136 7.40 -1.03 -11.53
CA ILE A 136 7.77 -0.18 -10.41
C ILE A 136 6.51 0.49 -9.86
N LEU A 137 6.30 0.41 -8.54
CA LEU A 137 5.22 1.09 -7.84
C LEU A 137 5.80 2.19 -6.96
N VAL A 138 5.47 3.44 -7.27
CA VAL A 138 5.82 4.60 -6.45
C VAL A 138 4.67 4.88 -5.50
N ALA A 139 4.94 4.86 -4.20
CA ALA A 139 3.98 5.14 -3.13
C ALA A 139 4.34 6.47 -2.45
N ASN A 140 3.52 7.49 -2.65
CA ASN A 140 3.78 8.84 -2.15
C ASN A 140 2.88 9.22 -0.98
N GLU A 141 3.43 9.96 -0.03
CA GLU A 141 2.66 10.59 1.05
C GLU A 141 3.31 11.93 1.45
N VAL A 142 2.55 13.01 1.33
CA VAL A 142 3.04 14.37 1.59
C VAL A 142 3.40 14.61 3.06
N MET A 143 2.68 13.97 3.99
CA MET A 143 2.91 14.13 5.43
C MET A 143 4.05 13.21 5.90
N LYS A 144 5.21 13.78 6.25
CA LYS A 144 6.43 13.03 6.62
C LYS A 144 6.19 11.94 7.69
N GLN A 145 5.37 12.23 8.71
CA GLN A 145 5.07 11.26 9.76
C GLN A 145 4.31 10.05 9.19
N ARG A 146 3.30 10.28 8.33
CA ARG A 146 2.54 9.22 7.68
C ARG A 146 3.37 8.48 6.63
N ALA A 147 4.26 9.18 5.92
CA ALA A 147 5.20 8.57 4.99
C ALA A 147 6.17 7.59 5.69
N GLY A 148 6.57 7.88 6.93
CA GLY A 148 7.34 6.94 7.76
C GLY A 148 6.56 5.66 8.11
N VAL A 149 5.25 5.77 8.37
CA VAL A 149 4.36 4.61 8.58
C VAL A 149 4.21 3.81 7.29
N LEU A 150 4.00 4.48 6.17
CA LEU A 150 3.93 3.86 4.85
C LEU A 150 5.20 3.06 4.54
N ALA A 151 6.39 3.67 4.72
CA ALA A 151 7.66 2.98 4.49
C ALA A 151 7.81 1.72 5.37
N SER A 152 7.39 1.79 6.64
CA SER A 152 7.39 0.63 7.53
C SER A 152 6.45 -0.49 7.05
N ASN A 153 5.24 -0.15 6.62
CA ASN A 153 4.26 -1.13 6.14
C ASN A 153 4.66 -1.75 4.79
N VAL A 154 5.26 -0.97 3.89
CA VAL A 154 5.84 -1.47 2.63
C VAL A 154 6.99 -2.44 2.91
N ALA A 155 7.88 -2.12 3.85
CA ALA A 155 8.97 -3.00 4.25
C ALA A 155 8.46 -4.31 4.88
N LEU A 156 7.40 -4.28 5.70
CA LEU A 156 6.74 -5.48 6.22
C LEU A 156 6.12 -6.32 5.10
N TRP A 157 5.51 -5.69 4.11
CA TRP A 157 4.95 -6.39 2.94
C TRP A 157 6.04 -7.11 2.14
N GLY A 158 7.20 -6.47 1.99
CA GLY A 158 8.43 -7.09 1.52
C GLY A 158 8.62 -7.11 0.00
N ASP A 159 7.87 -6.35 -0.78
CA ASP A 159 8.07 -6.25 -2.23
C ASP A 159 9.15 -5.21 -2.57
N PRO A 160 10.29 -5.61 -3.18
CA PRO A 160 11.40 -4.70 -3.47
C PRO A 160 11.14 -3.75 -4.65
N ASN A 161 10.05 -3.94 -5.41
CA ASN A 161 9.69 -3.08 -6.53
C ASN A 161 8.87 -1.84 -6.10
N VAL A 162 8.64 -1.67 -4.79
CA VAL A 162 7.95 -0.49 -4.24
C VAL A 162 8.95 0.56 -3.80
N VAL A 163 8.73 1.80 -4.28
CA VAL A 163 9.52 3.00 -3.92
C VAL A 163 8.64 3.93 -3.12
N VAL A 164 9.10 4.36 -1.94
CA VAL A 164 8.34 5.30 -1.10
C VAL A 164 8.91 6.70 -1.22
N THR A 165 8.05 7.67 -1.51
CA THR A 165 8.40 9.11 -1.62
C THR A 165 7.61 9.96 -0.64
N SER A 166 8.10 11.19 -0.38
CA SER A 166 7.37 12.15 0.47
C SER A 166 7.44 13.54 -0.14
N ASP A 167 6.56 13.78 -1.11
CA ASP A 167 6.52 15.02 -1.88
C ASP A 167 5.08 15.54 -2.03
N ASP A 168 4.94 16.86 -2.25
CA ASP A 168 3.68 17.46 -2.68
C ASP A 168 3.35 16.98 -4.12
N PRO A 169 2.06 16.77 -4.46
CA PRO A 169 1.67 16.35 -5.81
C PRO A 169 2.24 17.18 -6.96
N SER A 170 2.47 18.47 -6.74
CA SER A 170 3.06 19.36 -7.75
C SER A 170 4.49 18.98 -8.16
N ALA A 171 5.24 18.29 -7.30
CA ALA A 171 6.59 17.81 -7.64
C ALA A 171 6.58 16.78 -8.79
N PHE A 172 5.48 16.04 -8.93
CA PHE A 172 5.32 15.03 -9.98
C PHE A 172 5.17 15.62 -11.38
N ALA A 173 4.84 16.90 -11.52
CA ALA A 173 4.82 17.58 -12.82
C ALA A 173 6.19 17.57 -13.54
N ALA A 174 7.30 17.45 -12.77
CA ALA A 174 8.63 17.28 -13.34
C ALA A 174 8.86 15.90 -14.01
N LEU A 175 7.97 14.94 -13.77
CA LEU A 175 7.96 13.59 -14.34
C LEU A 175 6.90 13.47 -15.45
N GLU A 176 6.82 14.47 -16.36
CA GLU A 176 5.82 14.52 -17.43
C GLU A 176 5.81 13.20 -18.25
N GLY A 177 4.63 12.58 -18.37
CA GLY A 177 4.46 11.33 -19.13
C GLY A 177 5.26 10.14 -18.60
N PHE A 178 5.46 10.06 -17.28
CA PHE A 178 6.27 8.98 -16.68
C PHE A 178 5.41 7.77 -16.27
N PHE A 179 4.22 7.97 -15.69
CA PHE A 179 3.39 6.90 -15.15
C PHE A 179 2.37 6.38 -16.15
N ASP A 180 2.25 5.08 -16.24
CA ASP A 180 1.23 4.38 -17.04
C ASP A 180 -0.13 4.42 -16.35
N ILE A 181 -0.14 4.26 -15.02
CA ILE A 181 -1.33 4.32 -14.17
C ILE A 181 -1.04 5.13 -12.92
N ILE A 182 -2.00 5.97 -12.52
CA ILE A 182 -2.00 6.68 -11.23
C ILE A 182 -3.21 6.21 -10.43
N VAL A 183 -3.01 5.87 -9.15
CA VAL A 183 -4.07 5.65 -8.17
C VAL A 183 -4.03 6.79 -7.17
N ALA A 184 -5.15 7.44 -6.95
CA ALA A 184 -5.27 8.59 -6.08
C ALA A 184 -6.45 8.43 -5.11
N ASP A 185 -6.16 7.88 -3.92
CA ASP A 185 -7.12 7.87 -2.80
C ASP A 185 -6.96 9.18 -2.03
N VAL A 186 -7.68 10.19 -2.51
CA VAL A 186 -7.42 11.58 -2.11
C VAL A 186 -7.97 11.93 -0.73
N PRO A 187 -7.36 12.87 0.00
CA PRO A 187 -7.92 13.40 1.24
C PRO A 187 -9.33 13.96 1.00
N CYS A 188 -10.30 13.52 1.81
CA CYS A 188 -11.72 13.83 1.65
C CYS A 188 -12.37 14.20 2.98
N SER A 189 -13.66 14.55 2.97
CA SER A 189 -14.44 14.88 4.16
C SER A 189 -14.66 13.73 5.15
N GLY A 190 -14.35 12.48 4.73
CA GLY A 190 -14.22 11.32 5.62
C GLY A 190 -15.53 10.72 6.12
N GLU A 191 -16.63 10.86 5.38
CA GLU A 191 -17.97 10.34 5.76
C GLU A 191 -17.98 8.82 6.00
N GLY A 192 -17.16 8.07 5.27
CA GLY A 192 -16.96 6.64 5.48
C GLY A 192 -16.20 6.26 6.76
N MET A 193 -15.72 7.23 7.54
CA MET A 193 -15.07 6.98 8.81
C MET A 193 -16.01 7.10 10.01
N PHE A 194 -17.26 7.50 9.82
CA PHE A 194 -18.21 7.82 10.89
C PHE A 194 -18.47 6.69 11.90
N ARG A 195 -18.33 5.44 11.50
CA ARG A 195 -18.44 4.29 12.43
C ARG A 195 -17.16 4.00 13.22
N LYS A 196 -16.02 4.45 12.71
CA LYS A 196 -14.69 4.18 13.31
C LYS A 196 -14.16 5.32 14.14
N ASP A 197 -14.58 6.55 13.82
CA ASP A 197 -14.05 7.77 14.43
C ASP A 197 -15.19 8.77 14.64
N GLU A 198 -15.59 8.94 15.90
CA GLU A 198 -16.62 9.92 16.29
C GLU A 198 -16.19 11.36 15.97
N SER A 199 -14.88 11.65 16.02
CA SER A 199 -14.36 12.98 15.70
C SER A 199 -14.57 13.34 14.22
N ALA A 200 -14.65 12.36 13.31
CA ALA A 200 -14.96 12.60 11.91
C ALA A 200 -16.39 13.15 11.73
N GLN A 201 -17.35 12.68 12.55
CA GLN A 201 -18.71 13.22 12.54
C GLN A 201 -18.78 14.67 13.05
N GLU A 202 -17.96 15.02 14.06
CA GLU A 202 -17.90 16.36 14.64
C GLU A 202 -17.25 17.37 13.69
N GLN A 203 -16.23 16.95 12.95
CA GLN A 203 -15.46 17.79 12.02
C GLN A 203 -16.15 17.97 10.66
N TRP A 204 -17.11 17.12 10.35
CA TRP A 204 -17.82 17.20 9.07
C TRP A 204 -18.67 18.49 8.98
N SER A 205 -18.62 19.17 7.84
CA SER A 205 -19.45 20.33 7.52
C SER A 205 -19.47 20.54 6.02
N GLU A 206 -20.48 21.25 5.52
CA GLU A 206 -20.56 21.64 4.10
C GLU A 206 -19.34 22.44 3.65
N ASN A 207 -18.81 23.32 4.52
CA ASN A 207 -17.57 24.06 4.26
C ASN A 207 -16.36 23.11 4.14
N ASN A 208 -16.28 22.06 4.98
CA ASN A 208 -15.21 21.07 4.88
C ASN A 208 -15.31 20.26 3.59
N VAL A 209 -16.51 19.89 3.15
CA VAL A 209 -16.74 19.23 1.85
C VAL A 209 -16.23 20.12 0.71
N ALA A 210 -16.60 21.40 0.68
CA ALA A 210 -16.15 22.34 -0.36
C ALA A 210 -14.62 22.55 -0.35
N LEU A 211 -13.99 22.60 0.83
CA LEU A 211 -12.52 22.67 0.96
C LEU A 211 -11.84 21.39 0.46
N CYS A 212 -12.41 20.22 0.74
CA CYS A 212 -11.89 18.94 0.27
C CYS A 212 -12.04 18.82 -1.26
N GLU A 213 -13.19 19.18 -1.81
CA GLU A 213 -13.43 19.22 -3.26
C GLU A 213 -12.36 20.07 -3.98
N GLY A 214 -12.15 21.31 -3.54
CA GLY A 214 -11.14 22.20 -4.13
C GLY A 214 -9.72 21.67 -4.00
N ARG A 215 -9.36 21.05 -2.85
CA ARG A 215 -8.07 20.40 -2.62
C ARG A 215 -7.86 19.23 -3.58
N GLN A 216 -8.86 18.39 -3.76
CA GLN A 216 -8.82 17.23 -4.65
C GLN A 216 -8.59 17.66 -6.09
N ARG A 217 -9.29 18.70 -6.58
CA ARG A 217 -9.08 19.28 -7.91
C ARG A 217 -7.65 19.76 -8.11
N ARG A 218 -7.09 20.47 -7.11
CA ARG A 218 -5.69 20.90 -7.15
C ARG A 218 -4.74 19.69 -7.25
N ILE A 219 -4.91 18.69 -6.40
CA ILE A 219 -4.07 17.49 -6.40
C ILE A 219 -4.10 16.80 -7.76
N MET A 220 -5.30 16.67 -8.35
CA MET A 220 -5.46 16.03 -9.67
C MET A 220 -4.82 16.86 -10.79
N ALA A 221 -5.01 18.18 -10.80
CA ALA A 221 -4.37 19.06 -11.78
C ALA A 221 -2.82 19.01 -11.67
N ASP A 222 -2.29 18.99 -10.45
CA ASP A 222 -0.85 18.96 -10.19
C ASP A 222 -0.19 17.67 -10.69
N VAL A 223 -0.84 16.51 -10.50
CA VAL A 223 -0.26 15.21 -10.88
C VAL A 223 -0.55 14.83 -12.34
N TRP A 224 -1.59 15.40 -12.97
CA TRP A 224 -2.05 15.04 -14.31
C TRP A 224 -0.97 15.05 -15.40
N PRO A 225 -0.02 16.01 -15.43
CA PRO A 225 1.05 15.98 -16.42
C PRO A 225 1.91 14.73 -16.36
N SER A 226 2.07 14.10 -15.18
CA SER A 226 2.92 12.92 -15.00
C SER A 226 2.31 11.62 -15.56
N LEU A 227 1.01 11.58 -15.84
CA LEU A 227 0.35 10.47 -16.51
C LEU A 227 0.65 10.50 -18.01
N ILE A 228 0.97 9.35 -18.62
CA ILE A 228 1.19 9.23 -20.08
C ILE A 228 -0.11 9.47 -20.85
N SER A 229 0.00 9.80 -22.13
CA SER A 229 -1.13 9.74 -23.08
C SER A 229 -1.66 8.30 -23.15
N GLY A 230 -2.98 8.13 -23.11
CA GLY A 230 -3.62 6.81 -23.01
C GLY A 230 -3.55 6.14 -21.64
N GLY A 231 -2.83 6.72 -20.67
CA GLY A 231 -2.76 6.24 -19.30
C GLY A 231 -4.06 6.45 -18.53
N VAL A 232 -4.21 5.76 -17.39
CA VAL A 232 -5.42 5.79 -16.57
C VAL A 232 -5.13 6.31 -15.17
N LEU A 233 -6.02 7.16 -14.68
CA LEU A 233 -6.07 7.59 -13.28
C LEU A 233 -7.28 6.94 -12.60
N VAL A 234 -7.03 6.14 -11.55
CA VAL A 234 -8.02 5.61 -10.64
C VAL A 234 -8.21 6.62 -9.51
N TYR A 235 -9.39 7.19 -9.41
CA TYR A 235 -9.77 8.18 -8.40
C TYR A 235 -10.62 7.54 -7.32
N SER A 236 -10.30 7.77 -6.05
CA SER A 236 -11.10 7.26 -4.94
C SER A 236 -11.13 8.21 -3.74
N THR A 237 -12.21 8.09 -2.96
CA THR A 237 -12.43 8.81 -1.70
C THR A 237 -13.11 7.89 -0.69
N CYS A 238 -12.98 8.19 0.60
CA CYS A 238 -13.78 7.54 1.64
C CYS A 238 -15.00 8.40 2.04
N THR A 239 -15.71 8.96 1.07
CA THR A 239 -16.89 9.79 1.30
C THR A 239 -18.02 9.41 0.33
N PHE A 240 -19.25 9.88 0.58
CA PHE A 240 -20.43 9.51 -0.20
C PHE A 240 -20.95 10.65 -1.06
N ASN A 241 -20.65 11.91 -0.66
CA ASN A 241 -21.24 13.08 -1.32
C ASN A 241 -20.81 13.21 -2.80
N ARG A 242 -21.71 13.73 -3.62
CA ARG A 242 -21.49 13.84 -5.06
C ARG A 242 -20.44 14.88 -5.45
N PHE A 243 -20.17 15.88 -4.59
CA PHE A 243 -19.25 16.98 -4.91
C PHE A 243 -17.81 16.49 -5.00
N GLU A 244 -17.40 15.70 -4.00
CA GLU A 244 -16.09 15.11 -3.96
C GLU A 244 -15.95 13.88 -4.88
N ASN A 245 -17.03 13.26 -5.31
CA ASN A 245 -17.11 12.03 -6.09
C ASN A 245 -17.38 12.29 -7.57
N ASP A 246 -18.59 12.01 -8.08
CA ASP A 246 -18.95 12.20 -9.50
C ASP A 246 -18.70 13.64 -9.98
N GLY A 247 -18.85 14.64 -9.09
CA GLY A 247 -18.57 16.05 -9.40
C GLY A 247 -17.11 16.30 -9.76
N ASN A 248 -16.18 15.68 -9.03
CA ASN A 248 -14.75 15.79 -9.34
C ASN A 248 -14.36 14.93 -10.55
N VAL A 249 -14.96 13.76 -10.74
CA VAL A 249 -14.74 12.95 -11.95
C VAL A 249 -15.20 13.71 -13.19
N LYS A 250 -16.38 14.34 -13.14
CA LYS A 250 -16.87 15.19 -14.21
C LYS A 250 -15.95 16.38 -14.46
N TRP A 251 -15.50 17.07 -13.42
CA TRP A 251 -14.57 18.18 -13.54
C TRP A 251 -13.25 17.75 -14.22
N MET A 252 -12.71 16.57 -13.88
CA MET A 252 -11.51 16.04 -14.54
C MET A 252 -11.76 15.74 -16.02
N ALA A 253 -12.94 15.22 -16.38
CA ALA A 253 -13.31 15.01 -17.78
C ALA A 253 -13.39 16.34 -18.55
N ASP A 254 -14.06 17.33 -17.99
CA ASP A 254 -14.29 18.63 -18.64
C ASP A 254 -13.02 19.49 -18.72
N GLU A 255 -12.22 19.58 -17.63
CA GLU A 255 -11.11 20.54 -17.51
C GLU A 255 -9.73 19.95 -17.84
N LEU A 256 -9.54 18.63 -17.61
CA LEU A 256 -8.28 17.95 -17.88
C LEU A 256 -8.29 17.19 -19.21
N GLY A 257 -9.43 17.17 -19.92
CA GLY A 257 -9.59 16.47 -21.20
C GLY A 257 -9.49 14.96 -21.04
N ALA A 258 -10.15 14.40 -20.01
CA ALA A 258 -10.16 12.97 -19.76
C ALA A 258 -11.42 12.29 -20.29
N GLU A 259 -11.33 11.00 -20.62
CA GLU A 259 -12.46 10.12 -20.91
C GLU A 259 -12.85 9.35 -19.64
N THR A 260 -14.14 9.34 -19.29
CA THR A 260 -14.66 8.55 -18.15
C THR A 260 -14.80 7.08 -18.56
N LEU A 261 -14.28 6.16 -17.73
CA LEU A 261 -14.30 4.72 -18.06
C LEU A 261 -15.55 4.00 -17.55
N TYR A 262 -16.30 4.63 -16.66
CA TYR A 262 -17.45 4.02 -15.98
C TYR A 262 -18.74 4.84 -16.11
N GLU A 263 -18.90 5.59 -17.19
CA GLU A 263 -20.18 6.25 -17.49
C GLU A 263 -21.21 5.21 -17.97
N GLY A 264 -22.37 5.20 -17.31
CA GLY A 264 -23.42 4.19 -17.59
C GLY A 264 -23.07 2.79 -17.09
N GLY A 265 -23.82 1.78 -17.54
CA GLY A 265 -23.65 0.38 -17.15
C GLY A 265 -24.24 0.04 -15.77
N ASP A 266 -24.08 -1.21 -15.38
CA ASP A 266 -24.61 -1.78 -14.12
C ASP A 266 -23.56 -1.86 -13.03
N ALA A 267 -24.00 -2.14 -11.81
CA ALA A 267 -23.12 -2.45 -10.69
C ALA A 267 -22.37 -3.77 -10.94
N MET A 268 -21.08 -3.82 -10.59
CA MET A 268 -20.22 -4.98 -10.82
C MET A 268 -20.44 -6.10 -9.81
N PHE A 269 -20.87 -5.75 -8.61
CA PHE A 269 -21.06 -6.69 -7.49
C PHE A 269 -22.33 -6.35 -6.76
N GLU A 270 -22.93 -7.35 -6.13
CA GLU A 270 -24.09 -7.17 -5.27
C GLU A 270 -23.78 -6.19 -4.13
N GLY A 271 -24.68 -5.27 -3.85
CA GLY A 271 -24.54 -4.23 -2.82
C GLY A 271 -23.66 -3.03 -3.22
N VAL A 272 -22.91 -3.09 -4.31
CA VAL A 272 -22.18 -1.92 -4.82
C VAL A 272 -23.15 -1.01 -5.57
N ILE A 273 -23.23 0.25 -5.19
CA ILE A 273 -24.11 1.23 -5.82
C ILE A 273 -23.38 1.84 -7.02
N LYS A 274 -23.97 1.68 -8.22
CA LYS A 274 -23.50 2.37 -9.43
C LYS A 274 -23.96 3.82 -9.37
N THR A 275 -23.00 4.76 -9.45
CA THR A 275 -23.26 6.19 -9.60
C THR A 275 -23.23 6.61 -11.09
N SER A 276 -23.34 7.89 -11.40
CA SER A 276 -23.27 8.35 -12.79
C SER A 276 -21.93 8.04 -13.45
N LEU A 277 -20.82 8.20 -12.72
CA LEU A 277 -19.45 8.11 -13.25
C LEU A 277 -18.55 7.14 -12.51
N GLY A 278 -19.06 6.42 -11.51
CA GLY A 278 -18.25 5.51 -10.70
C GLY A 278 -19.10 4.53 -9.88
N PHE A 279 -18.57 4.14 -8.74
CA PHE A 279 -19.15 3.17 -7.82
C PHE A 279 -19.02 3.66 -6.39
N SER A 280 -20.09 3.50 -5.61
CA SER A 280 -20.12 3.82 -4.19
C SER A 280 -20.40 2.57 -3.36
N LEU A 281 -19.57 2.32 -2.37
CA LEU A 281 -19.73 1.27 -1.37
C LEU A 281 -20.20 1.93 -0.09
N VAL A 282 -21.38 1.55 0.38
CA VAL A 282 -22.07 2.22 1.49
C VAL A 282 -22.41 1.19 2.56
N PRO A 283 -22.18 1.48 3.86
CA PRO A 283 -22.63 0.61 4.95
C PRO A 283 -24.11 0.31 4.86
N GLY A 284 -24.47 -0.95 5.11
CA GLY A 284 -25.82 -1.46 4.96
C GLY A 284 -26.09 -2.18 3.64
N PHE A 285 -25.34 -1.83 2.59
CA PHE A 285 -25.35 -2.54 1.31
C PHE A 285 -24.17 -3.49 1.19
N VAL A 286 -23.02 -3.09 1.75
CA VAL A 286 -21.81 -3.91 1.80
C VAL A 286 -21.33 -4.07 3.25
N LYS A 287 -20.59 -5.14 3.51
CA LYS A 287 -19.89 -5.35 4.78
C LYS A 287 -18.56 -4.58 4.76
N GLY A 288 -18.63 -3.27 4.90
CA GLY A 288 -17.46 -2.37 4.88
C GLY A 288 -17.86 -0.97 5.34
N GLU A 289 -16.93 -0.05 5.29
CA GLU A 289 -17.17 1.36 5.63
C GLU A 289 -17.58 2.13 4.37
N GLY A 290 -17.02 3.27 4.09
CA GLY A 290 -17.34 4.04 2.89
C GLY A 290 -16.19 4.05 1.90
N GLN A 291 -16.49 3.84 0.62
CA GLN A 291 -15.53 4.05 -0.47
C GLN A 291 -16.28 4.43 -1.73
N TYR A 292 -15.79 5.47 -2.42
CA TYR A 292 -16.12 5.76 -3.81
C TYR A 292 -14.92 5.44 -4.68
N CYS A 293 -15.15 4.94 -5.89
CA CYS A 293 -14.08 4.70 -6.85
C CYS A 293 -14.57 4.91 -8.28
N SER A 294 -13.73 5.54 -9.08
CA SER A 294 -13.91 5.70 -10.53
C SER A 294 -12.56 5.65 -11.24
N ALA A 295 -12.57 5.65 -12.58
CA ALA A 295 -11.35 5.78 -13.37
C ALA A 295 -11.59 6.61 -14.62
N ILE A 296 -10.56 7.35 -15.01
CA ILE A 296 -10.52 8.21 -16.19
C ILE A 296 -9.27 7.95 -17.01
N LYS A 297 -9.37 8.11 -18.32
CA LYS A 297 -8.27 7.90 -19.28
C LYS A 297 -7.81 9.25 -19.84
N LYS A 298 -6.51 9.48 -19.90
CA LYS A 298 -5.90 10.65 -20.52
C LYS A 298 -5.92 10.51 -22.05
N VAL A 299 -6.55 11.44 -22.75
CA VAL A 299 -6.70 11.39 -24.21
C VAL A 299 -5.86 12.42 -24.97
N SER A 300 -5.03 13.20 -24.27
CA SER A 300 -4.18 14.23 -24.88
C SER A 300 -2.88 13.67 -25.45
N ASP A 301 -2.42 14.21 -26.59
CA ASP A 301 -1.26 13.72 -27.36
C ASP A 301 0.11 14.28 -26.93
N SER A 302 0.32 14.69 -25.70
CA SER A 302 1.59 15.29 -25.27
C SER A 302 2.43 14.31 -24.49
N ASP A 303 3.33 13.59 -25.17
CA ASP A 303 4.38 12.81 -24.53
C ASP A 303 5.73 13.50 -24.64
N ARG A 304 6.22 14.03 -23.52
CA ARG A 304 7.62 14.43 -23.40
C ARG A 304 8.38 13.34 -22.63
N THR A 305 9.55 12.98 -23.14
CA THR A 305 10.42 12.01 -22.45
C THR A 305 11.19 12.74 -21.36
N VAL A 306 10.95 12.36 -20.12
CA VAL A 306 11.74 12.85 -18.96
C VAL A 306 13.18 12.39 -19.10
N LYS A 307 14.13 13.34 -19.04
CA LYS A 307 15.56 13.00 -19.07
C LYS A 307 16.11 12.92 -17.65
N PRO A 308 16.93 11.90 -17.35
CA PRO A 308 17.57 11.81 -16.05
C PRO A 308 18.48 13.02 -15.81
N SER A 309 18.39 13.59 -14.61
CA SER A 309 19.37 14.58 -14.14
C SER A 309 20.70 13.85 -13.95
N ARG A 310 21.78 14.34 -14.59
CA ARG A 310 23.11 13.74 -14.47
C ARG A 310 23.75 14.03 -13.11
N GLN A 311 23.26 13.41 -12.05
CA GLN A 311 24.02 13.37 -10.80
C GLN A 311 25.05 12.24 -10.90
N LYS A 312 26.34 12.59 -10.88
CA LYS A 312 27.43 11.62 -10.78
C LYS A 312 27.46 11.08 -9.35
N VAL A 313 26.77 9.99 -9.09
CA VAL A 313 26.96 9.21 -7.86
C VAL A 313 28.31 8.50 -7.99
N LYS A 314 29.22 8.73 -7.02
CA LYS A 314 30.49 8.00 -6.99
C LYS A 314 30.19 6.52 -6.75
N PRO A 315 30.67 5.61 -7.61
CA PRO A 315 30.47 4.19 -7.39
C PRO A 315 31.14 3.76 -6.08
N VAL A 316 30.38 3.18 -5.19
CA VAL A 316 30.91 2.54 -3.97
C VAL A 316 31.14 1.06 -4.31
N SER A 317 32.36 0.56 -4.01
CA SER A 317 32.65 -0.86 -4.19
C SER A 317 31.99 -1.66 -3.07
N LEU A 318 30.89 -2.33 -3.38
CA LEU A 318 30.16 -3.22 -2.47
C LEU A 318 30.50 -4.68 -2.79
N PRO A 319 30.52 -5.58 -1.77
CA PRO A 319 30.80 -6.99 -1.98
C PRO A 319 29.78 -7.64 -2.94
N ALA A 320 30.27 -8.19 -4.04
CA ALA A 320 29.40 -8.76 -5.08
C ALA A 320 28.56 -9.94 -4.59
N TYR A 321 29.06 -10.73 -3.60
CA TYR A 321 28.37 -11.87 -3.04
C TYR A 321 27.01 -11.54 -2.39
N LEU A 322 26.78 -10.26 -2.04
CA LEU A 322 25.49 -9.81 -1.50
C LEU A 322 24.35 -9.99 -2.48
N LYS A 323 24.63 -10.00 -3.80
CA LYS A 323 23.64 -10.28 -4.82
C LYS A 323 23.15 -11.73 -4.78
N ASP A 324 23.99 -12.66 -4.33
CA ASP A 324 23.68 -14.08 -4.29
C ASP A 324 22.58 -14.43 -3.28
N TYR A 325 22.25 -13.50 -2.35
CA TYR A 325 21.16 -13.66 -1.40
C TYR A 325 19.76 -13.50 -2.02
N PHE A 326 19.67 -12.96 -3.23
CA PHE A 326 18.39 -12.64 -3.87
C PHE A 326 18.06 -13.61 -5.00
N ASN A 327 16.77 -13.90 -5.18
CA ASN A 327 16.24 -14.71 -6.28
C ASN A 327 15.99 -13.89 -7.57
N VAL A 328 16.24 -12.59 -7.53
CA VAL A 328 16.15 -11.64 -8.65
C VAL A 328 17.51 -10.96 -8.84
N ASP A 329 17.79 -10.48 -10.06
CA ASP A 329 19.00 -9.67 -10.28
C ASP A 329 18.84 -8.30 -9.60
N VAL A 330 19.86 -7.90 -8.83
CA VAL A 330 19.84 -6.67 -8.04
C VAL A 330 21.07 -5.81 -8.28
N THR A 331 20.85 -4.51 -8.29
CA THR A 331 21.89 -3.49 -8.23
C THR A 331 22.07 -3.05 -6.78
N LEU A 332 23.30 -3.19 -6.26
CA LEU A 332 23.62 -2.80 -4.89
C LEU A 332 23.93 -1.30 -4.84
N LYS A 333 23.30 -0.61 -3.90
CA LYS A 333 23.52 0.82 -3.61
C LYS A 333 23.86 1.00 -2.14
N GLN A 334 24.52 2.11 -1.80
CA GLN A 334 24.79 2.48 -0.42
C GLN A 334 24.02 3.76 -0.08
N ARG A 335 23.30 3.72 1.04
CA ARG A 335 22.58 4.85 1.60
C ARG A 335 23.00 5.03 3.06
N GLY A 336 23.86 5.99 3.32
CA GLY A 336 24.52 6.08 4.62
C GLY A 336 25.35 4.83 4.92
N GLU A 337 25.11 4.16 6.03
CA GLU A 337 25.76 2.89 6.40
C GLU A 337 25.04 1.65 5.83
N THR A 338 23.82 1.81 5.30
CA THR A 338 22.99 0.69 4.85
C THR A 338 23.24 0.38 3.38
N VAL A 339 23.46 -0.90 3.08
CA VAL A 339 23.42 -1.44 1.72
C VAL A 339 21.98 -1.71 1.34
N ILE A 340 21.58 -1.30 0.15
CA ILE A 340 20.25 -1.49 -0.43
C ILE A 340 20.40 -2.32 -1.70
N ALA A 341 19.55 -3.33 -1.87
CA ALA A 341 19.40 -4.09 -3.11
C ALA A 341 18.16 -3.60 -3.86
N VAL A 342 18.36 -3.02 -5.02
CA VAL A 342 17.30 -2.57 -5.93
C VAL A 342 17.22 -3.56 -7.10
N PRO A 343 16.05 -4.10 -7.48
CA PRO A 343 15.92 -4.92 -8.69
C PRO A 343 16.51 -4.19 -9.90
N SER A 344 17.37 -4.89 -10.65
CA SER A 344 18.20 -4.23 -11.69
C SER A 344 17.38 -3.64 -12.82
N ASN A 345 16.23 -4.26 -13.13
CA ASN A 345 15.31 -3.81 -14.19
C ASN A 345 14.62 -2.47 -13.89
N ILE A 346 14.49 -2.09 -12.61
CA ILE A 346 13.90 -0.80 -12.21
C ILE A 346 14.94 0.23 -11.74
N ASN A 347 16.23 -0.12 -11.78
CA ASN A 347 17.27 0.72 -11.21
C ASN A 347 17.36 2.12 -11.86
N GLU A 348 17.21 2.21 -13.18
CA GLU A 348 17.23 3.49 -13.91
C GLU A 348 16.04 4.37 -13.50
N ASP A 349 14.85 3.79 -13.32
CA ASP A 349 13.67 4.50 -12.85
C ASP A 349 13.86 5.01 -11.43
N VAL A 350 14.43 4.20 -10.53
CA VAL A 350 14.76 4.62 -9.15
C VAL A 350 15.76 5.78 -9.13
N GLU A 351 16.76 5.80 -10.04
CA GLU A 351 17.70 6.91 -10.16
C GLU A 351 17.00 8.17 -10.68
N LEU A 352 16.15 8.03 -11.70
CA LEU A 352 15.35 9.12 -12.22
C LEU A 352 14.45 9.73 -11.13
N LEU A 353 13.70 8.91 -10.43
CA LEU A 353 12.83 9.33 -9.31
C LEU A 353 13.65 10.05 -8.22
N SER A 354 14.79 9.50 -7.83
CA SER A 354 15.67 10.09 -6.80
C SER A 354 16.27 11.43 -7.22
N SER A 355 16.31 11.73 -8.51
CA SER A 355 16.79 13.02 -9.01
C SER A 355 15.73 14.13 -9.01
N HIS A 356 14.44 13.78 -8.85
CA HIS A 356 13.31 14.72 -8.90
C HIS A 356 12.50 14.73 -7.60
N LEU A 357 12.46 13.59 -6.85
CA LEU A 357 11.63 13.40 -5.69
C LEU A 357 12.46 13.05 -4.44
N HIS A 358 11.85 13.30 -3.27
CA HIS A 358 12.42 12.87 -2.00
C HIS A 358 12.10 11.40 -1.71
N VAL A 359 12.96 10.49 -2.17
CA VAL A 359 12.83 9.04 -1.97
C VAL A 359 13.20 8.67 -0.53
N LEU A 360 12.24 8.14 0.24
CA LEU A 360 12.42 7.64 1.61
C LEU A 360 12.92 6.20 1.64
N ALA A 361 12.38 5.34 0.78
CA ALA A 361 12.78 3.93 0.67
C ALA A 361 12.70 3.47 -0.78
N SER A 362 13.58 2.55 -1.17
CA SER A 362 13.59 1.90 -2.48
C SER A 362 14.31 0.56 -2.37
N GLY A 363 13.78 -0.47 -3.05
CA GLY A 363 14.36 -1.81 -2.97
C GLY A 363 14.28 -2.42 -1.55
N CYS A 364 15.22 -3.29 -1.23
CA CYS A 364 15.32 -3.98 0.05
C CYS A 364 16.56 -3.51 0.82
N ALA A 365 16.42 -3.12 2.09
CA ALA A 365 17.55 -2.86 2.98
C ALA A 365 18.23 -4.19 3.31
N VAL A 366 19.49 -4.37 2.84
CA VAL A 366 20.26 -5.60 3.02
C VAL A 366 20.90 -5.66 4.40
N GLY A 367 21.43 -4.55 4.86
CA GLY A 367 22.09 -4.44 6.15
C GLY A 367 23.21 -3.41 6.17
N ALA A 368 23.94 -3.37 7.28
CA ALA A 368 25.07 -2.48 7.46
C ALA A 368 26.40 -3.25 7.46
N ILE A 369 27.40 -2.74 6.74
CA ILE A 369 28.76 -3.33 6.74
C ILE A 369 29.49 -2.83 7.99
N LYS A 370 29.85 -3.76 8.90
CA LYS A 370 30.63 -3.49 10.10
C LYS A 370 31.95 -4.27 10.05
N GLY A 371 33.03 -3.58 9.71
CA GLY A 371 34.31 -4.21 9.46
C GLY A 371 34.28 -5.12 8.24
N LYS A 372 34.41 -6.44 8.44
CA LYS A 372 34.31 -7.45 7.36
C LYS A 372 32.94 -8.12 7.29
N ASP A 373 32.07 -7.89 8.27
CA ASP A 373 30.77 -8.56 8.40
C ASP A 373 29.64 -7.66 7.92
N LEU A 374 28.67 -8.23 7.21
CA LEU A 374 27.36 -7.65 7.02
C LEU A 374 26.49 -8.00 8.23
N VAL A 375 25.95 -6.98 8.90
CA VAL A 375 24.87 -7.16 9.88
C VAL A 375 23.57 -7.05 9.12
N PRO A 376 22.78 -8.14 8.94
CA PRO A 376 21.60 -8.13 8.11
C PRO A 376 20.51 -7.23 8.72
N ASP A 377 19.77 -6.56 7.84
CA ASP A 377 18.62 -5.74 8.22
C ASP A 377 17.35 -6.60 8.37
N ALA A 378 16.44 -6.17 9.22
CA ALA A 378 15.15 -6.84 9.40
C ALA A 378 14.32 -6.85 8.11
N ASP A 379 14.41 -5.79 7.29
CA ASP A 379 13.67 -5.70 6.03
C ASP A 379 14.14 -6.76 5.02
N MET A 380 15.42 -7.15 5.08
CA MET A 380 15.94 -8.25 4.26
C MET A 380 15.23 -9.57 4.60
N ALA A 381 15.03 -9.86 5.89
CA ALA A 381 14.33 -11.07 6.33
C ALA A 381 12.91 -11.15 5.77
N LEU A 382 12.22 -10.00 5.66
CA LEU A 382 10.82 -9.90 5.25
C LEU A 382 10.65 -9.80 3.74
N SER A 383 11.74 -9.61 2.98
CA SER A 383 11.69 -9.45 1.52
C SER A 383 11.30 -10.75 0.82
N ILE A 384 10.30 -10.69 -0.06
CA ILE A 384 9.91 -11.81 -0.93
C ILE A 384 10.99 -12.19 -1.95
N ALA A 385 11.98 -11.31 -2.17
CA ALA A 385 13.10 -11.58 -3.05
C ALA A 385 14.29 -12.27 -2.34
N LEU A 386 14.26 -12.46 -1.02
CA LEU A 386 15.30 -13.21 -0.30
C LEU A 386 15.21 -14.70 -0.64
N LYS A 387 16.33 -15.32 -1.02
CA LYS A 387 16.40 -16.78 -1.20
C LYS A 387 16.15 -17.49 0.13
N SER A 388 15.41 -18.58 0.10
CA SER A 388 15.08 -19.38 1.30
C SER A 388 16.31 -20.01 1.98
N ASP A 389 17.39 -20.21 1.24
CA ASP A 389 18.66 -20.77 1.69
C ASP A 389 19.78 -19.72 1.92
N ALA A 390 19.45 -18.43 1.82
CA ALA A 390 20.41 -17.33 1.99
C ALA A 390 21.05 -17.30 3.38
N TYR A 391 20.33 -17.72 4.40
CA TYR A 391 20.81 -17.82 5.78
C TYR A 391 20.36 -19.13 6.45
N PRO A 392 21.14 -19.65 7.40
CA PRO A 392 20.62 -20.67 8.30
C PRO A 392 19.34 -20.19 8.96
N SER A 393 18.33 -21.05 9.04
CA SER A 393 17.02 -20.72 9.60
C SER A 393 16.61 -21.67 10.71
N VAL A 394 15.70 -21.19 11.56
CA VAL A 394 15.11 -22.00 12.63
C VAL A 394 13.63 -21.68 12.75
N GLU A 395 12.81 -22.73 12.80
CA GLU A 395 11.41 -22.65 13.09
C GLU A 395 11.21 -22.55 14.61
N VAL A 396 10.34 -21.62 15.06
CA VAL A 396 10.04 -21.43 16.48
C VAL A 396 8.55 -21.52 16.75
N ASP A 397 8.19 -21.85 17.98
CA ASP A 397 6.81 -21.81 18.45
C ASP A 397 6.30 -20.36 18.65
N LYS A 398 5.00 -20.21 18.84
CA LYS A 398 4.33 -18.89 19.01
C LYS A 398 4.92 -18.11 20.17
N GLN A 399 5.20 -18.75 21.30
CA GLN A 399 5.73 -18.08 22.49
C GLN A 399 7.14 -17.52 22.22
N THR A 400 8.01 -18.29 21.58
CA THR A 400 9.34 -17.84 21.18
C THR A 400 9.28 -16.74 20.11
N ALA A 401 8.36 -16.85 19.14
CA ALA A 401 8.11 -15.82 18.14
C ALA A 401 7.69 -14.49 18.77
N LEU A 402 6.75 -14.53 19.72
CA LEU A 402 6.31 -13.33 20.45
C LEU A 402 7.44 -12.76 21.32
N ALA A 403 8.24 -13.59 22.00
CA ALA A 403 9.40 -13.17 22.76
C ALA A 403 10.45 -12.47 21.84
N PHE A 404 10.69 -13.02 20.64
CA PHE A 404 11.53 -12.38 19.63
C PHE A 404 10.98 -11.00 19.23
N LEU A 405 9.68 -10.91 18.91
CA LEU A 405 9.03 -9.66 18.49
C LEU A 405 8.92 -8.63 19.62
N HIS A 406 8.81 -9.07 20.86
CA HIS A 406 8.86 -8.23 22.07
C HIS A 406 10.29 -7.77 22.41
N ARG A 407 11.31 -8.44 21.82
CA ARG A 407 12.76 -8.28 22.08
C ARG A 407 13.22 -8.83 23.42
N ASP A 408 12.53 -9.81 23.95
CA ASP A 408 13.02 -10.59 25.10
C ASP A 408 14.25 -11.45 24.73
N ALA A 409 14.92 -11.91 25.75
CA ALA A 409 16.03 -12.85 25.58
C ALA A 409 15.50 -14.21 25.12
N ILE A 410 16.01 -14.70 24.01
CA ILE A 410 15.71 -16.05 23.49
C ILE A 410 16.98 -16.88 23.38
N VAL A 411 16.84 -18.19 23.48
CA VAL A 411 17.93 -19.18 23.31
C VAL A 411 17.53 -20.17 22.23
N LEU A 412 18.41 -20.37 21.26
CA LEU A 412 18.22 -21.31 20.15
C LEU A 412 19.22 -22.45 20.26
N ASN A 413 18.83 -23.53 20.93
CA ASN A 413 19.74 -24.63 21.24
C ASN A 413 20.18 -25.43 20.00
N ASN A 414 19.35 -25.47 18.96
CA ASN A 414 19.57 -26.29 17.75
C ASN A 414 19.94 -25.45 16.51
N ALA A 415 20.32 -24.19 16.68
CA ALA A 415 20.72 -23.34 15.59
C ALA A 415 22.25 -23.12 15.55
N PRO A 416 22.86 -22.96 14.36
CA PRO A 416 24.30 -22.67 14.25
C PRO A 416 24.62 -21.29 14.84
N LYS A 417 25.90 -21.10 15.23
CA LYS A 417 26.41 -19.78 15.63
C LYS A 417 26.46 -18.83 14.40
N GLY A 418 26.21 -17.56 14.63
CA GLY A 418 26.20 -16.56 13.58
C GLY A 418 24.79 -15.94 13.37
N PHE A 419 24.56 -15.38 12.20
CA PHE A 419 23.25 -14.84 11.84
C PHE A 419 22.29 -15.97 11.45
N VAL A 420 21.12 -16.00 12.08
CA VAL A 420 20.08 -17.01 11.90
C VAL A 420 18.75 -16.31 11.66
N LEU A 421 18.02 -16.77 10.66
CA LEU A 421 16.69 -16.31 10.33
C LEU A 421 15.65 -17.05 11.18
N ILE A 422 14.81 -16.31 11.89
CA ILE A 422 13.71 -16.85 12.68
C ILE A 422 12.49 -17.01 11.79
N HIS A 423 11.90 -18.21 11.76
CA HIS A 423 10.62 -18.49 11.10
C HIS A 423 9.55 -18.86 12.13
N TYR A 424 8.31 -18.52 11.81
CA TYR A 424 7.12 -18.98 12.50
C TYR A 424 6.10 -19.46 11.45
N GLU A 425 5.70 -20.73 11.54
CA GLU A 425 4.80 -21.38 10.57
C GLU A 425 5.24 -21.15 9.11
N GLY A 426 6.55 -21.28 8.86
CA GLY A 426 7.14 -21.12 7.53
C GLY A 426 7.36 -19.69 7.07
N VAL A 427 6.98 -18.64 7.85
CA VAL A 427 7.18 -17.24 7.48
C VAL A 427 8.34 -16.63 8.24
N PRO A 428 9.25 -15.89 7.57
CA PRO A 428 10.35 -15.23 8.24
C PRO A 428 9.86 -14.04 9.09
N LEU A 429 10.40 -13.92 10.30
CA LEU A 429 10.13 -12.82 11.24
C LEU A 429 11.29 -11.83 11.35
N GLY A 430 12.52 -12.27 11.15
CA GLY A 430 13.71 -11.44 11.30
C GLY A 430 14.94 -12.22 11.70
N PHE A 431 16.03 -11.51 11.98
CA PHE A 431 17.34 -12.10 12.31
C PHE A 431 17.68 -12.03 13.78
N VAL A 432 18.45 -13.03 14.22
CA VAL A 432 19.25 -12.98 15.45
C VAL A 432 20.72 -13.27 15.15
N LYS A 433 21.64 -12.80 16.00
CA LYS A 433 23.02 -13.33 16.03
C LYS A 433 23.12 -14.32 17.16
N ASN A 434 23.10 -15.62 16.82
CA ASN A 434 23.25 -16.71 17.81
C ASN A 434 24.71 -16.84 18.28
N LEU A 435 24.93 -16.71 19.58
CA LEU A 435 26.25 -16.86 20.22
C LEU A 435 26.44 -18.25 20.87
N GLY A 436 25.39 -19.10 20.80
CA GLY A 436 25.34 -20.44 21.38
C GLY A 436 24.61 -20.49 22.71
N ASN A 437 24.98 -19.67 23.66
CA ASN A 437 24.32 -19.57 24.98
C ASN A 437 23.27 -18.45 25.08
N ARG A 438 23.20 -17.57 24.10
CA ARG A 438 22.26 -16.48 24.00
C ARG A 438 22.16 -16.00 22.55
N CYS A 439 21.10 -15.30 22.21
CA CYS A 439 20.93 -14.63 20.93
C CYS A 439 20.91 -13.11 21.13
N ASN A 440 21.63 -12.38 20.27
CA ASN A 440 21.41 -10.94 20.11
C ASN A 440 20.25 -10.74 19.15
N ASN A 441 19.15 -10.18 19.63
CA ASN A 441 17.94 -9.94 18.86
C ASN A 441 18.14 -8.71 17.95
N LEU A 442 17.96 -8.88 16.63
CA LEU A 442 18.10 -7.81 15.62
C LEU A 442 16.75 -7.21 15.22
N HIS A 443 15.63 -7.64 15.84
CA HIS A 443 14.33 -7.02 15.58
C HIS A 443 14.36 -5.51 15.88
N PRO A 444 13.86 -4.62 14.97
CA PRO A 444 13.94 -3.18 15.17
C PRO A 444 13.20 -2.72 16.42
N GLN A 445 13.84 -1.85 17.22
CA GLN A 445 13.24 -1.31 18.43
C GLN A 445 11.93 -0.59 18.18
N GLY A 446 11.78 0.07 17.02
CA GLY A 446 10.57 0.79 16.63
C GLY A 446 9.37 -0.12 16.32
N ARG A 447 9.63 -1.38 15.94
CA ARG A 447 8.61 -2.37 15.55
C ARG A 447 8.27 -3.35 16.68
N ARG A 448 8.94 -3.26 17.84
CA ARG A 448 8.71 -4.22 18.94
C ARG A 448 7.27 -4.19 19.46
N ILE A 449 6.76 -5.32 19.87
CA ILE A 449 5.52 -5.42 20.65
C ILE A 449 5.76 -4.69 21.98
N ARG A 450 4.83 -3.84 22.40
CA ARG A 450 4.96 -3.04 23.65
C ARG A 450 4.02 -3.48 24.75
N MET A 451 3.04 -4.30 24.42
CA MET A 451 2.09 -4.86 25.36
C MET A 451 2.62 -6.13 25.99
N ASP A 452 2.04 -6.57 27.10
CA ASP A 452 2.37 -7.86 27.71
C ASP A 452 2.05 -9.00 26.74
N ILE A 453 3.00 -9.92 26.59
CA ILE A 453 2.89 -11.12 25.74
C ILE A 453 2.61 -12.39 26.55
N LYS A 454 2.50 -12.29 27.87
CA LYS A 454 2.14 -13.41 28.75
C LYS A 454 0.62 -13.53 28.78
N GLU A 455 0.13 -14.69 28.37
CA GLU A 455 -1.24 -15.11 28.61
C GLU A 455 -1.42 -15.52 30.06
#